data_cfce8f2f5730389ed534271d71b18638
#
_entry.id   cfce8f2f5730389ed534271d71b18638
#
_cell.length_a   1.000
_cell.length_b   1.000
_cell.length_c   1.000
_cell.angle_alpha   90.00
_cell.angle_beta   90.00
_cell.angle_gamma   90.00
#
_symmetry.space_group_name_H-M   'P 1'
#
loop_
_entity.id
_entity.type
_entity.pdbx_description
1 polymer ?
#
loop_
_entity_poly.entity_id
_entity_poly.type
_entity_poly.pdbx_seq_one_letter_code
_entity_poly.pdbx_strand_id
1 'polypeptide(L)'
;MTDMNKINDEALENVTGGARRTVHNDSVGYANVRSGPGQQYNVEYKVYNGDTVYTTGYHKYSGGYDWYELDDGNFIAGSLIGY
;
A
#
# COMPACT_ATOMS: atom_id res chain seq x y z
N MET A 1 6.59 -6.43 28.30
CA MET A 1 6.20 -6.58 27.94
C MET A 1 6.36 -6.87 27.56
N THR A 2 6.41 -6.73 27.27
CA THR A 2 6.18 -6.92 26.65
C THR A 2 6.02 -7.00 26.39
N ASP A 3 6.20 -6.91 26.28
CA ASP A 3 5.72 -6.91 25.70
C ASP A 3 4.93 -6.53 25.42
N MET A 4 4.89 -6.36 25.93
CA MET A 4 3.87 -5.92 25.58
C MET A 4 3.93 -4.96 24.65
N ASN A 5 4.69 -4.13 24.55
CA ASN A 5 4.73 -3.26 23.66
C ASN A 5 5.18 -3.72 22.41
N LYS A 6 6.19 -4.45 22.29
CA LYS A 6 6.62 -4.91 21.10
C LYS A 6 5.69 -5.81 20.56
N ILE A 7 5.13 -6.55 21.31
CA ILE A 7 4.09 -7.37 20.85
C ILE A 7 3.02 -6.53 20.29
N ASN A 8 2.87 -5.37 20.85
CA ASN A 8 1.84 -4.52 20.41
C ASN A 8 2.04 -4.01 19.03
N ASP A 9 3.27 -3.77 18.62
CA ASP A 9 3.48 -3.32 17.28
C ASP A 9 2.97 -4.29 16.26
N GLU A 10 3.28 -5.54 16.42
CA GLU A 10 2.80 -6.50 15.48
C GLU A 10 1.33 -6.74 15.61
N ALA A 11 0.85 -6.73 16.83
CA ALA A 11 -0.57 -6.94 17.03
C ALA A 11 -1.37 -5.81 16.43
N LEU A 12 -0.86 -4.60 16.54
CA LEU A 12 -1.58 -3.48 15.97
C LEU A 12 -1.63 -3.54 14.48
N GLU A 13 -0.56 -3.96 13.84
CA GLU A 13 -0.59 -4.12 12.41
C GLU A 13 -1.64 -5.12 12.00
N ASN A 14 -1.69 -6.22 12.70
CA ASN A 14 -2.66 -7.23 12.36
C ASN A 14 -4.08 -6.76 12.59
N VAL A 15 -4.28 -6.04 13.65
CA VAL A 15 -5.62 -5.57 13.98
C VAL A 15 -6.10 -4.53 13.00
N THR A 16 -5.24 -3.62 12.62
CA THR A 16 -5.64 -2.53 11.75
C THR A 16 -5.64 -2.92 10.30
N GLY A 17 -4.95 -4.01 9.95
CA GLY A 17 -4.82 -4.37 8.55
C GLY A 17 -3.78 -3.57 7.82
N GLY A 18 -3.14 -2.61 8.48
CA GLY A 18 -2.09 -1.83 7.85
C GLY A 18 -0.79 -2.60 7.80
N ALA A 19 0.05 -2.29 6.83
CA ALA A 19 1.29 -3.02 6.64
C ALA A 19 2.31 -2.18 5.91
N ARG A 20 3.58 -2.53 6.15
CA ARG A 20 4.69 -1.96 5.41
C ARG A 20 4.93 -2.86 4.21
N ARG A 21 4.92 -2.29 3.01
CA ARG A 21 5.06 -3.06 1.79
C ARG A 21 6.18 -2.48 0.93
N THR A 22 6.75 -3.32 0.09
CA THR A 22 7.84 -2.93 -0.81
C THR A 22 7.31 -2.89 -2.23
N VAL A 23 7.66 -1.85 -2.96
CA VAL A 23 7.23 -1.65 -4.34
C VAL A 23 8.05 -2.54 -5.27
N HIS A 24 7.37 -3.21 -6.19
CA HIS A 24 8.05 -4.03 -7.18
C HIS A 24 7.21 -4.10 -8.45
N ASN A 25 7.73 -3.54 -9.53
CA ASN A 25 7.08 -3.60 -10.83
C ASN A 25 8.14 -3.99 -11.87
N ASP A 26 8.06 -5.24 -12.34
CA ASP A 26 9.04 -5.77 -13.27
C ASP A 26 9.00 -5.09 -14.63
N SER A 27 7.84 -4.56 -15.01
CA SER A 27 7.69 -4.02 -16.35
C SER A 27 8.42 -2.71 -16.54
N VAL A 28 8.26 -1.77 -15.59
CA VAL A 28 8.80 -0.43 -15.78
C VAL A 28 9.60 0.10 -14.59
N GLY A 29 9.63 -0.65 -13.49
CA GLY A 29 10.48 -0.28 -12.35
C GLY A 29 9.89 0.76 -11.42
N TYR A 30 8.64 1.16 -11.62
CA TYR A 30 7.99 2.11 -10.74
C TYR A 30 6.49 1.83 -10.69
N ALA A 31 5.81 2.45 -9.75
CA ALA A 31 4.37 2.36 -9.62
C ALA A 31 3.80 3.75 -9.50
N ASN A 32 2.64 3.98 -10.11
CA ASN A 32 1.92 5.24 -9.98
C ASN A 32 1.07 5.20 -8.73
N VAL A 33 1.13 6.25 -7.93
CA VAL A 33 0.28 6.42 -6.76
C VAL A 33 -0.77 7.46 -7.15
N ARG A 34 -2.04 7.09 -7.00
CA ARG A 34 -3.15 7.89 -7.50
C ARG A 34 -3.99 8.46 -6.36
N SER A 35 -4.77 9.48 -6.67
CA SER A 35 -5.60 10.14 -5.66
C SER A 35 -6.79 9.31 -5.24
N GLY A 36 -7.12 8.24 -5.95
CA GLY A 36 -8.24 7.39 -5.61
C GLY A 36 -8.06 5.98 -6.16
N PRO A 37 -8.99 5.07 -5.82
CA PRO A 37 -8.86 3.67 -6.16
C PRO A 37 -9.32 3.39 -7.60
N GLY A 38 -8.51 3.73 -8.56
CA GLY A 38 -8.80 3.48 -9.94
C GLY A 38 -7.86 4.20 -10.88
N GLN A 39 -7.77 3.70 -12.10
CA GLN A 39 -6.87 4.29 -13.09
C GLN A 39 -7.39 5.63 -13.63
N GLN A 40 -8.64 5.94 -13.38
CA GLN A 40 -9.21 7.21 -13.79
C GLN A 40 -8.81 8.36 -12.86
N TYR A 41 -8.26 8.04 -11.69
CA TYR A 41 -7.83 9.07 -10.77
C TYR A 41 -6.44 9.57 -11.14
N ASN A 42 -6.15 10.82 -10.79
CA ASN A 42 -4.87 11.44 -11.13
C ASN A 42 -3.71 10.73 -10.46
N VAL A 43 -2.58 10.68 -11.18
CA VAL A 43 -1.33 10.21 -10.59
C VAL A 43 -0.76 11.35 -9.76
N GLU A 44 -0.63 11.10 -8.46
CA GLU A 44 -0.10 12.12 -7.56
C GLU A 44 1.42 12.10 -7.52
N TYR A 45 2.01 10.90 -7.53
CA TYR A 45 3.46 10.74 -7.58
C TYR A 45 3.80 9.30 -7.93
N LYS A 46 5.06 9.04 -8.17
CA LYS A 46 5.56 7.70 -8.46
C LYS A 46 6.43 7.22 -7.32
N VAL A 47 6.42 5.91 -7.10
CA VAL A 47 7.35 5.24 -6.20
C VAL A 47 8.09 4.21 -7.02
N TYR A 48 9.31 3.89 -6.63
CA TYR A 48 10.20 3.06 -7.44
C TYR A 48 10.48 1.72 -6.78
N ASN A 49 10.93 0.78 -7.58
CA ASN A 49 11.26 -0.56 -7.06
C ASN A 49 12.19 -0.43 -5.87
N GLY A 50 11.84 -1.14 -4.80
CA GLY A 50 12.60 -1.09 -3.57
C GLY A 50 12.12 -0.06 -2.58
N ASP A 51 11.26 0.87 -3.01
CA ASP A 51 10.70 1.86 -2.08
C ASP A 51 9.72 1.19 -1.14
N THR A 52 9.59 1.75 0.03
CA THR A 52 8.66 1.26 1.04
C THR A 52 7.44 2.16 1.10
N VAL A 53 6.28 1.54 1.16
CA VAL A 53 5.01 2.27 1.36
C VAL A 53 4.28 1.64 2.54
N TYR A 54 3.34 2.39 3.11
CA TYR A 54 2.60 1.93 4.28
C TYR A 54 1.12 1.98 3.96
N THR A 55 0.44 0.83 4.06
CA THR A 55 -0.98 0.74 3.77
C THR A 55 -1.79 0.89 5.05
N THR A 56 -3.04 1.34 4.90
CA THR A 56 -3.94 1.50 6.04
C THR A 56 -4.77 0.26 6.31
N GLY A 57 -4.79 -0.67 5.35
CA GLY A 57 -5.66 -1.84 5.43
C GLY A 57 -6.93 -1.69 4.60
N TYR A 58 -7.27 -0.47 4.22
CA TYR A 58 -8.42 -0.27 3.33
C TYR A 58 -8.01 -0.56 1.90
N HIS A 59 -8.84 -1.30 1.17
CA HIS A 59 -8.61 -1.52 -0.25
C HIS A 59 -9.95 -1.65 -0.96
N LYS A 60 -9.91 -1.42 -2.27
CA LYS A 60 -11.12 -1.48 -3.09
C LYS A 60 -10.75 -2.01 -4.46
N TYR A 61 -11.50 -2.99 -4.93
CA TYR A 61 -11.31 -3.54 -6.26
C TYR A 61 -12.01 -2.66 -7.27
N SER A 62 -11.32 -2.24 -8.29
CA SER A 62 -11.88 -1.38 -9.31
C SER A 62 -11.08 -1.49 -10.59
N GLY A 63 -11.75 -1.71 -11.72
CA GLY A 63 -11.10 -1.71 -13.03
C GLY A 63 -10.08 -2.81 -13.22
N GLY A 64 -10.23 -3.91 -12.54
CA GLY A 64 -9.32 -5.04 -12.70
C GLY A 64 -8.18 -5.07 -11.70
N TYR A 65 -8.11 -4.12 -10.79
CA TYR A 65 -7.04 -4.06 -9.80
C TYR A 65 -7.62 -3.88 -8.41
N ASP A 66 -6.90 -4.40 -7.42
CA ASP A 66 -7.26 -4.19 -6.02
C ASP A 66 -6.39 -3.03 -5.53
N TRP A 67 -7.01 -1.88 -5.28
CA TRP A 67 -6.30 -0.66 -4.94
C TRP A 67 -6.18 -0.52 -3.43
N TYR A 68 -4.97 -0.35 -2.95
CA TYR A 68 -4.71 -0.22 -1.51
C TYR A 68 -4.44 1.22 -1.13
N GLU A 69 -5.10 1.66 -0.07
CA GLU A 69 -4.90 3.00 0.43
C GLU A 69 -3.60 3.09 1.21
N LEU A 70 -2.84 4.14 0.94
CA LEU A 70 -1.62 4.44 1.68
C LEU A 70 -1.94 5.41 2.80
N ASP A 71 -1.00 5.55 3.73
CA ASP A 71 -1.22 6.37 4.92
C ASP A 71 -1.33 7.86 4.60
N ASP A 72 -1.00 8.28 3.40
CA ASP A 72 -1.20 9.67 2.98
C ASP A 72 -2.54 9.87 2.26
N GLY A 73 -3.38 8.83 2.21
CA GLY A 73 -4.69 8.93 1.59
C GLY A 73 -4.71 8.63 0.11
N ASN A 74 -3.58 8.35 -0.50
CA ASN A 74 -3.51 8.00 -1.91
C ASN A 74 -3.56 6.49 -2.08
N PHE A 75 -3.62 6.00 -3.33
CA PHE A 75 -3.86 4.59 -3.61
C PHE A 75 -2.85 4.03 -4.60
N ILE A 76 -2.53 2.76 -4.43
CA ILE A 76 -1.61 2.04 -5.31
C ILE A 76 -2.17 0.66 -5.59
N ALA A 77 -1.89 0.12 -6.77
CA ALA A 77 -2.34 -1.23 -7.11
C ALA A 77 -1.63 -2.25 -6.23
N GLY A 78 -2.41 -3.11 -5.61
CA GLY A 78 -1.87 -4.06 -4.64
C GLY A 78 -0.87 -5.03 -5.24
N SER A 79 -1.06 -5.41 -6.51
CA SER A 79 -0.13 -6.33 -7.16
C SER A 79 1.29 -5.77 -7.26
N LEU A 80 1.45 -4.46 -7.16
CA LEU A 80 2.77 -3.84 -7.25
C LEU A 80 3.43 -3.71 -5.88
N ILE A 81 2.74 -4.12 -4.82
CA ILE A 81 3.28 -4.10 -3.48
C ILE A 81 3.09 -5.44 -2.77
N GLY A 82 2.97 -6.51 -3.56
CA GLY A 82 2.99 -7.86 -3.00
C GLY A 82 1.66 -8.44 -2.58
N TYR A 83 0.58 -7.82 -2.97
CA TYR A 83 -0.75 -8.37 -2.68
C TYR A 83 -1.34 -9.18 -3.82
#